data_8dc094c992233e35069aadb6573bd691
#
_entry.id   8dc094c992233e35069aadb6573bd691
#
_cell.length_a   1.000
_cell.length_b   1.000
_cell.length_c   1.000
_cell.angle_alpha   90.00
_cell.angle_beta   90.00
_cell.angle_gamma   90.00
#
_symmetry.space_group_name_H-M   'P 1'
#
loop_
_entity.id
_entity.type
_entity.pdbx_description
1 polymer ?
#
loop_
_entity_poly.entity_id
_entity_poly.type
_entity_poly.pdbx_seq_one_letter_code
_entity_poly.pdbx_strand_id
1 'polypeptide(L)'
;VSGLRFSKIAGLVKDMKNEGKEVILVDAGDAIQGTSYGSFDEGFSVIDLMNATGYKLAAIGNHEFDYGADHFYDISKRAKFDYVSCNLHYIGKDGKHRDFAPYKIIKAGGRKIAFIGICTPETLTSSSPTNFQNENGEFIYSVDGCASEKDLYASVQNSIDAVKSKVDFCIALGHLGVSMGEIKGHISSADVIEN
;
A
#
# COMPACT_ATOMS: atom_id res chain seq x y z
N VAL A 1 -5.26 -12.30 22.11
CA VAL A 1 -5.39 -12.71 20.71
C VAL A 1 -3.98 -12.94 20.18
N SER A 2 -3.62 -14.19 19.90
CA SER A 2 -2.33 -14.49 19.29
C SER A 2 -2.43 -14.16 17.79
N GLY A 3 -2.09 -12.91 17.41
CA GLY A 3 -2.05 -12.50 16.03
C GLY A 3 -1.09 -13.36 15.19
N LEU A 4 -1.29 -13.37 13.88
CA LEU A 4 -0.36 -13.98 12.95
C LEU A 4 0.96 -13.20 13.02
N ARG A 5 2.02 -13.87 13.49
CA ARG A 5 3.37 -13.30 13.55
C ARG A 5 4.11 -13.58 12.25
N PHE A 6 5.08 -12.75 11.88
CA PHE A 6 5.92 -12.94 10.69
C PHE A 6 6.49 -14.35 10.56
N SER A 7 6.93 -14.96 11.69
CA SER A 7 7.43 -16.34 11.70
C SER A 7 6.36 -17.37 11.31
N LYS A 8 5.11 -17.18 11.70
CA LYS A 8 4.00 -18.07 11.29
C LYS A 8 3.66 -17.89 9.82
N ILE A 9 3.65 -16.64 9.32
CA ILE A 9 3.45 -16.35 7.90
C ILE A 9 4.55 -17.01 7.08
N ALA A 10 5.83 -16.84 7.48
CA ALA A 10 6.95 -17.46 6.83
C ALA A 10 6.85 -19.01 6.81
N GLY A 11 6.41 -19.61 7.92
CA GLY A 11 6.13 -21.04 8.02
C GLY A 11 5.07 -21.49 7.03
N LEU A 12 3.91 -20.79 7.02
CA LEU A 12 2.81 -21.09 6.08
C LEU A 12 3.26 -21.00 4.63
N VAL A 13 3.98 -19.92 4.26
CA VAL A 13 4.51 -19.74 2.90
C VAL A 13 5.46 -20.91 2.53
N LYS A 14 6.32 -21.33 3.47
CA LYS A 14 7.22 -22.46 3.28
C LYS A 14 6.45 -23.76 3.06
N ASP A 15 5.43 -24.03 3.88
CA ASP A 15 4.62 -25.25 3.78
C ASP A 15 3.87 -25.31 2.46
N MET A 16 3.24 -24.21 2.05
CA MET A 16 2.56 -24.11 0.75
C MET A 16 3.53 -24.37 -0.43
N LYS A 17 4.76 -23.83 -0.36
CA LYS A 17 5.78 -24.06 -1.38
C LYS A 17 6.25 -25.52 -1.41
N ASN A 18 6.37 -26.16 -0.25
CA ASN A 18 6.71 -27.60 -0.15
C ASN A 18 5.61 -28.48 -0.75
N GLU A 19 4.36 -28.02 -0.72
CA GLU A 19 3.22 -28.66 -1.40
C GLU A 19 3.19 -28.38 -2.93
N GLY A 20 4.20 -27.70 -3.47
CA GLY A 20 4.29 -27.36 -4.89
C GLY A 20 3.44 -26.16 -5.31
N LYS A 21 2.91 -25.38 -4.36
CA LYS A 21 2.13 -24.17 -4.67
C LYS A 21 3.06 -22.99 -4.94
N GLU A 22 2.73 -22.20 -5.95
CA GLU A 22 3.32 -20.87 -6.11
C GLU A 22 2.64 -19.87 -5.19
N VAL A 23 3.41 -19.10 -4.43
CA VAL A 23 2.91 -18.18 -3.43
C VAL A 23 3.47 -16.79 -3.68
N ILE A 24 2.57 -15.82 -3.81
CA ILE A 24 2.89 -14.39 -3.81
C ILE A 24 2.40 -13.84 -2.47
N LEU A 25 3.33 -13.45 -1.60
CA LEU A 25 3.02 -12.82 -0.33
C LEU A 25 2.98 -11.31 -0.53
N VAL A 26 1.84 -10.71 -0.22
CA VAL A 26 1.59 -9.26 -0.34
C VAL A 26 1.06 -8.71 0.97
N ASP A 27 1.17 -7.40 1.15
CA ASP A 27 0.64 -6.67 2.29
C ASP A 27 -0.37 -5.62 1.81
N ALA A 28 -1.42 -5.38 2.60
CA ALA A 28 -2.47 -4.42 2.26
C ALA A 28 -2.32 -3.07 2.98
N GLY A 29 -1.16 -2.78 3.54
CA GLY A 29 -0.85 -1.53 4.22
C GLY A 29 -0.97 -1.59 5.74
N ASP A 30 -0.54 -0.52 6.41
CA ASP A 30 -0.48 -0.36 7.87
C ASP A 30 0.50 -1.32 8.56
N ALA A 31 1.61 -1.65 7.90
CA ALA A 31 2.55 -2.63 8.41
C ALA A 31 3.50 -2.08 9.47
N ILE A 32 3.95 -0.81 9.35
CA ILE A 32 5.11 -0.30 10.09
C ILE A 32 4.79 0.23 11.49
N GLN A 33 3.51 0.36 11.83
CA GLN A 33 3.04 0.94 13.10
C GLN A 33 2.13 -0.05 13.86
N GLY A 34 1.86 0.22 15.14
CA GLY A 34 0.88 -0.53 15.97
C GLY A 34 1.45 -1.72 16.72
N THR A 35 2.75 -1.96 16.64
CA THR A 35 3.44 -2.99 17.42
C THR A 35 4.67 -2.42 18.13
N SER A 36 5.14 -3.10 19.20
CA SER A 36 6.38 -2.69 19.90
C SER A 36 7.58 -2.61 18.96
N TYR A 37 7.63 -3.47 17.94
CA TYR A 37 8.70 -3.45 16.93
C TYR A 37 8.59 -2.25 16.01
N GLY A 38 7.38 -1.91 15.56
CA GLY A 38 7.15 -0.74 14.72
C GLY A 38 7.46 0.57 15.44
N SER A 39 7.07 0.67 16.72
CA SER A 39 7.29 1.90 17.50
C SER A 39 8.72 2.08 17.99
N PHE A 40 9.50 1.00 18.11
CA PHE A 40 10.86 1.06 18.67
C PHE A 40 11.84 1.80 17.76
N ASP A 41 11.76 1.57 16.46
CA ASP A 41 12.67 2.11 15.47
C ASP A 41 11.90 2.67 14.24
N GLU A 42 10.69 3.17 14.49
CA GLU A 42 9.87 3.86 13.49
C GLU A 42 9.65 3.01 12.22
N GLY A 43 9.55 1.68 12.38
CA GLY A 43 9.21 0.73 11.33
C GLY A 43 10.39 0.02 10.66
N PHE A 44 11.65 0.39 10.92
CA PHE A 44 12.80 -0.27 10.28
C PHE A 44 12.85 -1.77 10.53
N SER A 45 12.64 -2.22 11.77
CA SER A 45 12.58 -3.64 12.12
C SER A 45 11.45 -4.37 11.43
N VAL A 46 10.30 -3.71 11.22
CA VAL A 46 9.17 -4.31 10.50
C VAL A 46 9.53 -4.55 9.04
N ILE A 47 10.16 -3.59 8.37
CA ILE A 47 10.63 -3.78 6.99
C ILE A 47 11.62 -4.93 6.90
N ASP A 48 12.55 -5.06 7.85
CA ASP A 48 13.50 -6.17 7.87
C ASP A 48 12.79 -7.53 8.06
N LEU A 49 11.76 -7.59 8.91
CA LEU A 49 10.94 -8.77 9.09
C LEU A 49 10.12 -9.11 7.84
N MET A 50 9.55 -8.12 7.16
CA MET A 50 8.85 -8.29 5.89
C MET A 50 9.81 -8.81 4.81
N ASN A 51 11.01 -8.24 4.71
CA ASN A 51 12.07 -8.69 3.81
C ASN A 51 12.44 -10.17 4.07
N ALA A 52 12.65 -10.53 5.34
CA ALA A 52 12.99 -11.90 5.75
C ALA A 52 11.85 -12.89 5.52
N THR A 53 10.60 -12.45 5.66
CA THR A 53 9.40 -13.27 5.41
C THR A 53 9.17 -13.51 3.93
N GLY A 54 9.69 -12.63 3.06
CA GLY A 54 9.64 -12.77 1.62
C GLY A 54 8.46 -12.10 0.95
N TYR A 55 7.96 -11.01 1.54
CA TYR A 55 6.97 -10.16 0.87
C TYR A 55 7.47 -9.72 -0.51
N LYS A 56 6.55 -9.59 -1.45
CA LYS A 56 6.83 -9.20 -2.84
C LYS A 56 6.30 -7.84 -3.17
N LEU A 57 5.28 -7.40 -2.42
CA LEU A 57 4.54 -6.18 -2.70
C LEU A 57 3.80 -5.73 -1.45
N ALA A 58 3.64 -4.42 -1.27
CA ALA A 58 2.75 -3.83 -0.28
C ALA A 58 1.96 -2.67 -0.89
N ALA A 59 0.68 -2.55 -0.54
CA ALA A 59 -0.05 -1.31 -0.67
C ALA A 59 0.37 -0.34 0.43
N ILE A 60 0.02 0.93 0.28
CA ILE A 60 0.30 1.96 1.25
C ILE A 60 -0.98 2.21 2.06
N GLY A 61 -0.90 2.08 3.38
CA GLY A 61 -1.96 2.46 4.31
C GLY A 61 -1.72 3.86 4.89
N ASN A 62 -2.59 4.29 5.80
CA ASN A 62 -2.45 5.59 6.44
C ASN A 62 -1.37 5.61 7.53
N HIS A 63 -1.15 4.50 8.23
CA HIS A 63 -0.14 4.39 9.28
C HIS A 63 1.30 4.27 8.77
N GLU A 64 1.52 4.09 7.48
CA GLU A 64 2.85 4.24 6.88
C GLU A 64 3.39 5.67 7.02
N PHE A 65 2.52 6.65 7.26
CA PHE A 65 2.90 8.06 7.39
C PHE A 65 2.99 8.55 8.85
N ASP A 66 2.79 7.70 9.85
CA ASP A 66 2.77 8.13 11.25
C ASP A 66 4.10 8.74 11.74
N TYR A 67 5.21 8.37 11.12
CA TYR A 67 6.55 8.93 11.38
C TYR A 67 6.97 10.00 10.35
N GLY A 68 6.04 10.47 9.52
CA GLY A 68 6.25 11.47 8.48
C GLY A 68 6.49 10.88 7.09
N ALA A 69 6.07 11.63 6.07
CA ALA A 69 6.15 11.18 4.67
C ALA A 69 7.58 11.00 4.18
N ASP A 70 8.51 11.87 4.59
CA ASP A 70 9.92 11.75 4.27
C ASP A 70 10.54 10.50 4.88
N HIS A 71 10.19 10.20 6.13
CA HIS A 71 10.61 9.00 6.82
C HIS A 71 10.10 7.74 6.09
N PHE A 72 8.80 7.70 5.75
CA PHE A 72 8.25 6.57 5.02
C PHE A 72 8.95 6.37 3.67
N TYR A 73 9.17 7.45 2.93
CA TYR A 73 9.90 7.36 1.67
C TYR A 73 11.31 6.78 1.85
N ASP A 74 12.03 7.18 2.89
CA ASP A 74 13.37 6.67 3.17
C ASP A 74 13.37 5.21 3.63
N ILE A 75 12.43 4.82 4.50
CA ILE A 75 12.29 3.43 4.95
C ILE A 75 11.84 2.51 3.80
N SER A 76 11.02 3.00 2.87
CA SER A 76 10.59 2.23 1.70
C SER A 76 11.74 1.79 0.81
N LYS A 77 12.84 2.54 0.77
CA LYS A 77 14.07 2.16 0.03
C LYS A 77 14.80 0.96 0.64
N ARG A 78 14.57 0.66 1.93
CA ARG A 78 15.12 -0.52 2.60
C ARG A 78 14.33 -1.78 2.25
N ALA A 79 13.08 -1.65 1.80
CA ALA A 79 12.26 -2.76 1.39
C ALA A 79 12.87 -3.48 0.17
N LYS A 80 12.88 -4.83 0.22
CA LYS A 80 13.22 -5.69 -0.92
C LYS A 80 11.99 -6.11 -1.72
N PHE A 81 10.90 -5.41 -1.49
CA PHE A 81 9.61 -5.51 -2.16
C PHE A 81 9.17 -4.12 -2.60
N ASP A 82 8.24 -4.03 -3.52
CA ASP A 82 7.76 -2.73 -4.01
C ASP A 82 6.57 -2.25 -3.17
N TYR A 83 6.53 -0.98 -2.83
CA TYR A 83 5.30 -0.29 -2.43
C TYR A 83 4.59 0.23 -3.66
N VAL A 84 3.26 0.12 -3.71
CA VAL A 84 2.42 0.58 -4.82
C VAL A 84 1.23 1.40 -4.35
N SER A 85 0.92 2.48 -5.08
CA SER A 85 -0.32 3.23 -4.94
C SER A 85 -0.64 3.96 -6.23
N CYS A 86 -1.87 3.82 -6.74
CA CYS A 86 -2.32 4.48 -7.96
C CYS A 86 -2.91 5.87 -7.71
N ASN A 87 -3.19 6.21 -6.47
CA ASN A 87 -3.91 7.42 -6.08
C ASN A 87 -3.15 8.33 -5.10
N LEU A 88 -1.91 7.98 -4.74
CA LEU A 88 -1.03 8.82 -3.91
C LEU A 88 0.01 9.49 -4.83
N HIS A 89 0.08 10.81 -4.80
CA HIS A 89 0.93 11.60 -5.70
C HIS A 89 1.82 12.55 -4.92
N TYR A 90 3.12 12.56 -5.25
CA TYR A 90 4.03 13.55 -4.71
C TYR A 90 3.85 14.88 -5.46
N ILE A 91 3.53 15.94 -4.73
CA ILE A 91 3.30 17.30 -5.27
C ILE A 91 4.30 18.34 -4.76
N GLY A 92 5.34 17.89 -4.03
CA GLY A 92 6.39 18.75 -3.51
C GLY A 92 7.18 19.43 -4.63
N LYS A 93 7.67 20.64 -4.34
CA LYS A 93 8.39 21.50 -5.32
C LYS A 93 9.91 21.51 -5.11
N ASP A 94 10.42 20.57 -4.34
CA ASP A 94 11.86 20.48 -4.00
C ASP A 94 12.71 19.77 -5.07
N GLY A 95 12.13 19.43 -6.22
CA GLY A 95 12.78 18.74 -7.33
C GLY A 95 13.03 17.24 -7.06
N LYS A 96 12.53 16.70 -5.95
CA LYS A 96 12.59 15.26 -5.65
C LYS A 96 11.41 14.55 -6.28
N HIS A 97 11.62 13.29 -6.66
CA HIS A 97 10.58 12.39 -7.12
C HIS A 97 10.37 11.33 -6.07
N ARG A 98 9.20 11.37 -5.40
CA ARG A 98 8.83 10.46 -4.30
C ARG A 98 7.51 9.76 -4.59
N ASP A 99 7.22 9.56 -5.88
CA ASP A 99 6.06 8.80 -6.32
C ASP A 99 6.29 7.31 -6.16
N PHE A 100 5.22 6.61 -5.87
CA PHE A 100 5.17 5.15 -5.88
C PHE A 100 4.56 4.68 -7.21
N ALA A 101 4.97 3.49 -7.67
CA ALA A 101 4.39 2.94 -8.88
C ALA A 101 2.89 2.65 -8.66
N PRO A 102 2.01 2.92 -9.63
CA PRO A 102 0.57 2.66 -9.47
C PRO A 102 0.25 1.16 -9.38
N TYR A 103 1.09 0.32 -9.96
CA TYR A 103 0.93 -1.13 -9.97
C TYR A 103 2.27 -1.85 -10.13
N LYS A 104 2.26 -3.14 -9.81
CA LYS A 104 3.37 -4.08 -10.12
C LYS A 104 2.85 -5.31 -10.82
N ILE A 105 3.54 -5.75 -11.87
CA ILE A 105 3.25 -7.03 -12.54
C ILE A 105 4.18 -8.11 -11.98
N ILE A 106 3.59 -9.18 -11.45
CA ILE A 106 4.31 -10.34 -10.95
C ILE A 106 3.93 -11.56 -11.80
N LYS A 107 4.93 -12.39 -12.14
CA LYS A 107 4.72 -13.66 -12.82
C LYS A 107 4.69 -14.78 -11.79
N ALA A 108 3.64 -15.59 -11.80
CA ALA A 108 3.49 -16.77 -10.98
C ALA A 108 2.59 -17.79 -11.68
N GLY A 109 2.86 -19.07 -11.55
CA GLY A 109 2.08 -20.16 -12.17
C GLY A 109 1.94 -20.04 -13.69
N GLY A 110 2.95 -19.48 -14.37
CA GLY A 110 2.90 -19.22 -15.81
C GLY A 110 1.96 -18.05 -16.21
N ARG A 111 1.41 -17.32 -15.23
CA ARG A 111 0.52 -16.18 -15.43
C ARG A 111 1.20 -14.86 -15.08
N LYS A 112 0.73 -13.80 -15.70
CA LYS A 112 1.10 -12.42 -15.37
C LYS A 112 -0.06 -11.82 -14.58
N ILE A 113 0.24 -11.32 -13.39
CA ILE A 113 -0.75 -10.73 -12.48
C ILE A 113 -0.32 -9.30 -12.19
N ALA A 114 -1.19 -8.34 -12.49
CA ALA A 114 -0.98 -6.95 -12.07
C ALA A 114 -1.63 -6.75 -10.69
N PHE A 115 -0.88 -6.19 -9.77
CA PHE A 115 -1.37 -5.73 -8.48
C PHE A 115 -1.42 -4.21 -8.53
N ILE A 116 -2.60 -3.63 -8.37
CA ILE A 116 -2.85 -2.19 -8.36
C ILE A 116 -2.98 -1.76 -6.90
N GLY A 117 -2.10 -0.88 -6.43
CA GLY A 117 -2.14 -0.38 -5.06
C GLY A 117 -3.17 0.73 -4.91
N ILE A 118 -3.92 0.73 -3.81
CA ILE A 118 -4.91 1.75 -3.50
C ILE A 118 -4.73 2.15 -2.03
N CYS A 119 -4.42 3.43 -1.82
CA CYS A 119 -4.33 4.05 -0.50
C CYS A 119 -5.70 4.64 -0.13
N THR A 120 -6.10 4.56 1.14
CA THR A 120 -7.34 5.21 1.56
C THR A 120 -7.27 6.72 1.35
N PRO A 121 -8.29 7.36 0.76
CA PRO A 121 -8.34 8.81 0.61
C PRO A 121 -8.24 9.56 1.94
N GLU A 122 -8.67 8.93 3.03
CA GLU A 122 -8.62 9.48 4.38
C GLU A 122 -7.21 9.57 4.95
N THR A 123 -6.19 9.05 4.26
CA THR A 123 -4.79 9.02 4.73
C THR A 123 -4.31 10.39 5.21
N LEU A 124 -4.65 11.48 4.49
CA LEU A 124 -4.24 12.84 4.86
C LEU A 124 -4.92 13.37 6.15
N THR A 125 -5.99 12.72 6.61
CA THR A 125 -6.76 13.10 7.80
C THR A 125 -6.70 12.07 8.91
N SER A 126 -6.50 10.79 8.59
CA SER A 126 -6.39 9.68 9.55
C SER A 126 -5.02 9.65 10.21
N SER A 127 -3.96 9.98 9.47
CA SER A 127 -2.67 10.33 10.02
C SER A 127 -2.61 11.83 10.33
N SER A 128 -1.57 12.31 11.04
CA SER A 128 -1.44 13.74 11.29
C SER A 128 -1.20 14.50 9.99
N PRO A 129 -1.98 15.53 9.63
CA PRO A 129 -1.74 16.32 8.42
C PRO A 129 -0.33 16.90 8.31
N THR A 130 0.32 17.20 9.46
CA THR A 130 1.69 17.70 9.50
C THR A 130 2.70 16.69 8.93
N ASN A 131 2.38 15.41 8.94
CA ASN A 131 3.25 14.35 8.38
C ASN A 131 3.36 14.42 6.86
N PHE A 132 2.47 15.17 6.21
CA PHE A 132 2.45 15.35 4.74
C PHE A 132 2.85 16.75 4.30
N GLN A 133 3.38 17.56 5.23
CA GLN A 133 3.73 18.96 4.97
C GLN A 133 5.26 19.13 5.00
N ASN A 134 5.74 20.11 4.22
CA ASN A 134 7.10 20.59 4.29
C ASN A 134 7.26 21.57 5.48
N GLU A 135 8.46 22.11 5.68
CA GLU A 135 8.79 23.05 6.75
C GLU A 135 7.97 24.37 6.68
N ASN A 136 7.37 24.68 5.54
CA ASN A 136 6.52 25.86 5.34
C ASN A 136 5.01 25.55 5.60
N GLY A 137 4.66 24.32 5.97
CA GLY A 137 3.29 23.90 6.17
C GLY A 137 2.52 23.59 4.88
N GLU A 138 3.20 23.50 3.73
CA GLU A 138 2.59 23.15 2.45
C GLU A 138 2.53 21.64 2.28
N PHE A 139 1.40 21.10 1.84
CA PHE A 139 1.27 19.68 1.53
C PHE A 139 2.24 19.27 0.41
N ILE A 140 2.94 18.17 0.61
CA ILE A 140 3.87 17.57 -0.35
C ILE A 140 3.32 16.30 -0.99
N TYR A 141 2.17 15.82 -0.53
CA TYR A 141 1.41 14.73 -1.13
C TYR A 141 -0.06 15.11 -1.31
N SER A 142 -0.67 14.54 -2.35
CA SER A 142 -2.12 14.53 -2.56
C SER A 142 -2.59 13.09 -2.74
N VAL A 143 -3.85 12.82 -2.39
CA VAL A 143 -4.48 11.52 -2.56
C VAL A 143 -5.77 11.71 -3.34
N ASP A 144 -5.89 11.04 -4.50
CA ASP A 144 -7.14 11.03 -5.27
C ASP A 144 -8.22 10.30 -4.46
N GLY A 145 -9.40 10.90 -4.45
CA GLY A 145 -10.51 10.46 -3.61
C GLY A 145 -10.80 11.41 -2.43
N CYS A 146 -9.82 12.23 -1.99
CA CYS A 146 -10.02 13.21 -0.91
C CYS A 146 -11.03 14.30 -1.28
N ALA A 147 -10.97 14.82 -2.50
CA ALA A 147 -11.85 15.87 -2.98
C ALA A 147 -13.09 15.31 -3.67
N SER A 148 -12.97 14.21 -4.37
CA SER A 148 -14.03 13.54 -5.11
C SER A 148 -13.74 12.04 -5.23
N GLU A 149 -14.72 11.22 -4.89
CA GLU A 149 -14.67 9.75 -5.07
C GLU A 149 -14.35 9.36 -6.52
N LYS A 150 -14.85 10.15 -7.48
CA LYS A 150 -14.63 9.92 -8.92
C LYS A 150 -13.15 9.95 -9.31
N ASP A 151 -12.35 10.73 -8.59
CA ASP A 151 -10.91 10.82 -8.86
C ASP A 151 -10.22 9.50 -8.48
N LEU A 152 -10.61 8.87 -7.36
CA LEU A 152 -10.13 7.54 -6.99
C LEU A 152 -10.50 6.50 -8.04
N TYR A 153 -11.79 6.46 -8.43
CA TYR A 153 -12.26 5.49 -9.42
C TYR A 153 -11.53 5.67 -10.76
N ALA A 154 -11.29 6.92 -11.17
CA ALA A 154 -10.52 7.22 -12.38
C ALA A 154 -9.06 6.72 -12.27
N SER A 155 -8.41 6.91 -11.13
CA SER A 155 -7.03 6.46 -10.91
C SER A 155 -6.90 4.94 -10.95
N VAL A 156 -7.86 4.23 -10.35
CA VAL A 156 -7.95 2.77 -10.40
C VAL A 156 -8.19 2.30 -11.83
N GLN A 157 -9.20 2.88 -12.52
CA GLN A 157 -9.55 2.51 -13.89
C GLN A 157 -8.40 2.77 -14.87
N ASN A 158 -7.73 3.92 -14.76
CA ASN A 158 -6.55 4.24 -15.58
C ASN A 158 -5.43 3.21 -15.38
N SER A 159 -5.22 2.76 -14.15
CA SER A 159 -4.21 1.74 -13.83
C SER A 159 -4.59 0.37 -14.41
N ILE A 160 -5.87 -0.01 -14.37
CA ILE A 160 -6.39 -1.22 -15.02
C ILE A 160 -6.17 -1.13 -16.52
N ASP A 161 -6.57 -0.02 -17.16
CA ASP A 161 -6.48 0.19 -18.59
C ASP A 161 -5.03 0.13 -19.09
N ALA A 162 -4.09 0.63 -18.30
CA ALA A 162 -2.66 0.58 -18.62
C ALA A 162 -2.09 -0.85 -18.68
N VAL A 163 -2.70 -1.82 -17.98
CA VAL A 163 -2.15 -3.17 -17.84
C VAL A 163 -3.02 -4.29 -18.38
N LYS A 164 -4.34 -4.13 -18.49
CA LYS A 164 -5.30 -5.20 -18.82
C LYS A 164 -4.95 -5.99 -20.08
N SER A 165 -4.34 -5.35 -21.08
CA SER A 165 -3.92 -6.03 -22.32
C SER A 165 -2.58 -6.79 -22.20
N LYS A 166 -1.87 -6.66 -21.06
CA LYS A 166 -0.51 -7.19 -20.86
C LYS A 166 -0.47 -8.31 -19.82
N VAL A 167 -1.58 -8.55 -19.12
CA VAL A 167 -1.66 -9.47 -17.98
C VAL A 167 -2.85 -10.42 -18.11
N ASP A 168 -2.79 -11.51 -17.37
CA ASP A 168 -3.89 -12.49 -17.29
C ASP A 168 -4.92 -12.07 -16.23
N PHE A 169 -4.48 -11.38 -15.16
CA PHE A 169 -5.32 -10.94 -14.05
C PHE A 169 -4.89 -9.57 -13.53
N CYS A 170 -5.88 -8.79 -13.08
CA CYS A 170 -5.67 -7.59 -12.28
C CYS A 170 -6.24 -7.84 -10.88
N ILE A 171 -5.46 -7.51 -9.84
CA ILE A 171 -5.85 -7.60 -8.43
C ILE A 171 -5.72 -6.19 -7.84
N ALA A 172 -6.81 -5.67 -7.29
CA ALA A 172 -6.77 -4.48 -6.45
C ALA A 172 -6.21 -4.87 -5.08
N LEU A 173 -5.14 -4.22 -4.67
CA LEU A 173 -4.52 -4.35 -3.36
C LEU A 173 -4.76 -3.04 -2.62
N GLY A 174 -5.88 -2.97 -1.89
CA GLY A 174 -6.38 -1.74 -1.30
C GLY A 174 -6.34 -1.73 0.22
N HIS A 175 -6.01 -0.57 0.76
CA HIS A 175 -6.18 -0.23 2.18
C HIS A 175 -7.39 0.71 2.32
N LEU A 176 -8.60 0.17 2.13
CA LEU A 176 -9.86 0.94 2.08
C LEU A 176 -10.88 0.51 3.14
N GLY A 177 -10.60 -0.59 3.87
CA GLY A 177 -11.57 -1.22 4.73
C GLY A 177 -12.69 -1.91 3.95
N VAL A 178 -13.66 -2.44 4.69
CA VAL A 178 -14.89 -3.02 4.17
C VAL A 178 -16.06 -2.07 4.44
N SER A 179 -17.13 -2.16 3.64
CA SER A 179 -18.34 -1.37 3.90
C SER A 179 -18.89 -1.67 5.31
N MET A 180 -18.88 -0.64 6.14
CA MET A 180 -19.40 -0.69 7.52
C MET A 180 -20.75 0.04 7.64
N GLY A 181 -21.52 0.11 6.55
CA GLY A 181 -22.73 0.92 6.46
C GLY A 181 -22.46 2.35 5.99
N GLU A 182 -23.47 3.20 6.00
CA GLU A 182 -23.40 4.58 5.50
C GLU A 182 -22.55 5.49 6.42
N ILE A 183 -21.23 5.33 6.39
CA ILE A 183 -20.34 6.35 6.94
C ILE A 183 -20.10 7.36 5.84
N LYS A 184 -20.70 8.55 5.99
CA LYS A 184 -20.63 9.62 5.00
C LYS A 184 -19.17 10.02 4.73
N GLY A 185 -18.75 9.91 3.46
CA GLY A 185 -17.43 10.31 3.00
C GLY A 185 -16.36 9.21 3.11
N HIS A 186 -16.72 7.99 3.53
CA HIS A 186 -15.82 6.84 3.51
C HIS A 186 -15.99 6.06 2.20
N ILE A 187 -14.88 5.81 1.51
CA ILE A 187 -14.85 4.97 0.31
C ILE A 187 -14.33 3.60 0.70
N SER A 188 -15.17 2.58 0.59
CA SER A 188 -14.83 1.21 0.91
C SER A 188 -14.33 0.43 -0.33
N SER A 189 -13.81 -0.78 -0.08
CA SER A 189 -13.46 -1.69 -1.17
C SER A 189 -14.66 -2.07 -2.04
N ALA A 190 -15.87 -2.13 -1.47
CA ALA A 190 -17.10 -2.41 -2.22
C ALA A 190 -17.41 -1.28 -3.20
N ASP A 191 -17.30 -0.01 -2.77
CA ASP A 191 -17.55 1.16 -3.62
C ASP A 191 -16.62 1.20 -4.84
N VAL A 192 -15.35 0.80 -4.67
CA VAL A 192 -14.38 0.74 -5.78
C VAL A 192 -14.70 -0.40 -6.77
N ILE A 193 -15.30 -1.50 -6.30
CA ILE A 193 -15.67 -2.62 -7.18
C ILE A 193 -16.93 -2.29 -8.00
N GLU A 194 -17.85 -1.53 -7.42
CA GLU A 194 -19.15 -1.21 -8.02
C GLU A 194 -19.11 -0.06 -9.03
N ASN A 195 -18.07 0.78 -9.00
CA ASN A 195 -17.90 1.96 -9.84
C ASN A 195 -16.69 1.86 -10.77
#